data_ba813c84dc86c7aaeee1fd276ef4ae1a
#
_entry.id   ba813c84dc86c7aaeee1fd276ef4ae1a
#
_cell.length_a   1.000
_cell.length_b   1.000
_cell.length_c   1.000
_cell.angle_alpha   90.00
_cell.angle_beta   90.00
_cell.angle_gamma   90.00
#
_symmetry.space_group_name_H-M   'P 1'
#
loop_
_entity.id
_entity.type
_entity.pdbx_description
1 polymer ?
#
loop_
_entity_poly.entity_id
_entity_poly.type
_entity_poly.pdbx_seq_one_letter_code
_entity_poly.pdbx_strand_id
1 'polypeptide(L)'
;PVLYLYLGEPCVVQSVEDTETKSSIPIDSAQLVPTEFFAEYADNLGDYMDSLAHDSARNGIIVDTAVKVVASGGVPLLVTRRVDHARILHQRLSEKVSGVQLMLGPTNSGIDPVGIIMDRFRTGQATALVAIFQMCQKGMNIPPLSDLIICAPVKAHENLIQLAGRIRRSCPGKKS
;
A
#
# COMPACT_ATOMS: atom_id res chain seq x y z
N PRO A 1 6.77 -2.40 -12.05
CA PRO A 1 6.15 -2.21 -10.72
C PRO A 1 5.64 -3.54 -10.16
N VAL A 2 5.92 -3.78 -8.90
CA VAL A 2 5.53 -5.01 -8.20
C VAL A 2 4.31 -4.74 -7.33
N LEU A 3 3.29 -5.60 -7.40
CA LEU A 3 2.09 -5.54 -6.57
C LEU A 3 2.16 -6.65 -5.51
N TYR A 4 2.19 -6.27 -4.23
CA TYR A 4 2.12 -7.18 -3.11
C TYR A 4 0.71 -7.19 -2.51
N LEU A 5 0.05 -8.34 -2.52
CA LEU A 5 -1.28 -8.54 -1.97
C LEU A 5 -1.17 -9.35 -0.68
N TYR A 6 -1.51 -8.73 0.44
CA TYR A 6 -1.58 -9.39 1.75
C TYR A 6 -3.04 -9.73 2.04
N LEU A 7 -3.45 -10.89 1.57
CA LEU A 7 -4.76 -11.46 1.87
C LEU A 7 -4.59 -12.50 2.98
N GLY A 8 -5.53 -12.55 3.91
CA GLY A 8 -5.78 -13.77 4.67
C GLY A 8 -6.05 -14.93 3.69
N GLU A 9 -6.43 -16.11 4.15
CA GLU A 9 -6.62 -17.28 3.27
C GLU A 9 -7.15 -16.95 1.88
N PRO A 10 -6.60 -17.55 0.81
CA PRO A 10 -6.91 -17.16 -0.56
C PRO A 10 -8.38 -17.42 -0.89
N CYS A 11 -9.20 -16.38 -0.85
CA CYS A 11 -10.45 -16.41 -1.58
C CYS A 11 -10.12 -16.38 -3.06
N VAL A 12 -10.25 -17.54 -3.72
CA VAL A 12 -10.24 -17.76 -5.17
C VAL A 12 -9.74 -16.55 -5.99
N VAL A 13 -8.48 -16.60 -6.40
CA VAL A 13 -7.98 -15.71 -7.45
C VAL A 13 -8.57 -16.21 -8.77
N GLN A 14 -9.63 -15.59 -9.25
CA GLN A 14 -9.99 -15.72 -10.66
C GLN A 14 -8.82 -15.20 -11.49
N SER A 15 -8.29 -16.04 -12.36
CA SER A 15 -7.25 -15.67 -13.30
C SER A 15 -7.73 -14.48 -14.14
N VAL A 16 -6.88 -13.48 -14.28
CA VAL A 16 -7.15 -12.23 -15.00
C VAL A 16 -7.18 -12.45 -16.54
N GLU A 17 -7.44 -13.67 -17.01
CA GLU A 17 -7.40 -14.01 -18.45
C GLU A 17 -8.65 -13.66 -19.24
N ASP A 18 -9.77 -13.28 -18.59
CA ASP A 18 -11.07 -13.16 -19.30
C ASP A 18 -11.73 -11.78 -19.27
N THR A 19 -10.97 -10.69 -19.36
CA THR A 19 -11.61 -9.40 -19.64
C THR A 19 -10.78 -8.61 -20.66
N GLU A 20 -11.16 -8.75 -21.93
CA GLU A 20 -10.79 -7.83 -23.00
C GLU A 20 -11.35 -6.42 -22.73
N THR A 21 -10.75 -5.71 -21.81
CA THR A 21 -10.94 -4.27 -21.66
C THR A 21 -9.63 -3.58 -21.97
N LYS A 22 -9.61 -2.81 -23.04
CA LYS A 22 -8.52 -2.03 -23.61
C LYS A 22 -7.92 -0.99 -22.66
N SER A 23 -7.35 -1.39 -21.55
CA SER A 23 -6.32 -0.67 -20.80
C SER A 23 -5.58 -1.66 -19.89
N SER A 24 -4.97 -2.66 -20.54
CA SER A 24 -4.04 -3.54 -19.85
C SER A 24 -2.83 -2.71 -19.43
N ILE A 25 -2.82 -2.35 -18.15
CA ILE A 25 -1.63 -1.85 -17.50
C ILE A 25 -0.79 -3.11 -17.24
N PRO A 26 0.33 -3.38 -17.92
CA PRO A 26 1.16 -4.51 -17.56
C PRO A 26 1.64 -4.28 -16.11
N ILE A 27 1.16 -5.09 -15.18
CA ILE A 27 1.76 -5.24 -13.87
C ILE A 27 2.91 -6.21 -14.11
N ASP A 28 4.16 -5.75 -13.94
CA ASP A 28 5.33 -6.56 -14.25
C ASP A 28 5.38 -7.83 -13.39
N SER A 29 4.89 -7.73 -12.15
CA SER A 29 4.65 -8.90 -11.30
C SER A 29 3.61 -8.58 -10.22
N ALA A 30 2.81 -9.59 -9.85
CA ALA A 30 1.94 -9.56 -8.68
C ALA A 30 2.34 -10.73 -7.77
N GLN A 31 2.66 -10.44 -6.52
CA GLN A 31 3.02 -11.44 -5.53
C GLN A 31 1.98 -11.50 -4.41
N LEU A 32 1.39 -12.68 -4.22
CA LEU A 32 0.62 -13.00 -3.03
C LEU A 32 1.59 -13.39 -1.92
N VAL A 33 1.52 -12.70 -0.80
CA VAL A 33 2.31 -13.03 0.39
C VAL A 33 1.37 -13.65 1.41
N PRO A 34 1.48 -14.98 1.66
CA PRO A 34 0.65 -15.64 2.64
C PRO A 34 0.97 -15.14 4.05
N THR A 35 -0.05 -15.04 4.87
CA THR A 35 0.09 -14.74 6.30
C THR A 35 -0.74 -15.75 7.10
N GLU A 36 -0.27 -16.10 8.28
CA GLU A 36 -0.98 -17.02 9.19
C GLU A 36 -2.10 -16.31 9.99
N PHE A 37 -2.55 -15.14 9.52
CA PHE A 37 -3.62 -14.41 10.18
C PHE A 37 -4.91 -15.20 10.14
N PHE A 38 -5.40 -15.54 11.32
CA PHE A 38 -6.70 -16.15 11.53
C PHE A 38 -7.50 -15.26 12.50
N ALA A 39 -8.63 -14.73 12.06
CA ALA A 39 -9.60 -14.11 12.94
C ALA A 39 -10.65 -15.17 13.29
N GLU A 40 -10.70 -15.60 14.56
CA GLU A 40 -11.91 -16.21 15.08
C GLU A 40 -13.09 -15.26 14.77
N TYR A 41 -14.17 -15.79 14.27
CA TYR A 41 -15.33 -15.10 13.71
C TYR A 41 -15.58 -13.74 14.36
N ALA A 42 -15.20 -12.70 13.68
CA ALA A 42 -15.61 -11.36 14.04
C ALA A 42 -17.09 -11.21 13.65
N ASP A 43 -17.93 -10.84 14.59
CA ASP A 43 -19.40 -10.70 14.38
C ASP A 43 -19.73 -9.72 13.25
N ASN A 44 -18.77 -8.89 12.88
CA ASN A 44 -18.90 -7.92 11.78
C ASN A 44 -17.54 -7.64 11.10
N LEU A 45 -17.62 -7.05 9.90
CA LEU A 45 -16.44 -6.67 9.13
C LEU A 45 -15.53 -5.66 9.86
N GLY A 46 -16.09 -4.85 10.76
CA GLY A 46 -15.33 -3.86 11.54
C GLY A 46 -14.33 -4.55 12.46
N ASP A 47 -14.79 -5.50 13.27
CA ASP A 47 -13.99 -6.25 14.23
C ASP A 47 -12.91 -7.10 13.52
N TYR A 48 -13.29 -7.71 12.38
CA TYR A 48 -12.32 -8.39 11.52
C TYR A 48 -11.19 -7.47 11.06
N MET A 49 -11.54 -6.28 10.59
CA MET A 49 -10.56 -5.30 10.11
C MET A 49 -9.71 -4.74 11.25
N ASP A 50 -10.24 -4.63 12.45
CA ASP A 50 -9.49 -4.23 13.64
C ASP A 50 -8.51 -5.30 14.07
N SER A 51 -8.94 -6.55 14.14
CA SER A 51 -8.07 -7.71 14.45
C SER A 51 -6.93 -7.81 13.44
N LEU A 52 -7.23 -7.67 12.14
CA LEU A 52 -6.25 -7.68 11.06
C LEU A 52 -5.24 -6.52 11.19
N ALA A 53 -5.69 -5.33 11.58
CA ALA A 53 -4.84 -4.15 11.75
C ALA A 53 -3.85 -4.30 12.91
N HIS A 54 -4.22 -5.05 13.94
CA HIS A 54 -3.41 -5.24 15.15
C HIS A 54 -2.59 -6.54 15.13
N ASP A 55 -2.72 -7.39 14.11
CA ASP A 55 -1.90 -8.59 13.99
C ASP A 55 -0.41 -8.24 13.82
N SER A 56 0.36 -8.55 14.86
CA SER A 56 1.78 -8.17 14.93
C SER A 56 2.65 -8.94 13.95
N ALA A 57 2.37 -10.23 13.74
CA ALA A 57 3.14 -11.08 12.83
C ALA A 57 2.93 -10.64 11.38
N ARG A 58 1.67 -10.43 11.00
CA ARG A 58 1.29 -9.92 9.69
C ARG A 58 1.90 -8.55 9.40
N ASN A 59 1.82 -7.62 10.35
CA ASN A 59 2.42 -6.29 10.23
C ASN A 59 3.95 -6.36 10.10
N GLY A 60 4.60 -7.32 10.76
CA GLY A 60 6.02 -7.61 10.58
C GLY A 60 6.35 -7.97 9.14
N ILE A 61 5.61 -8.90 8.54
CA ILE A 61 5.80 -9.33 7.14
C ILE A 61 5.61 -8.14 6.17
N ILE A 62 4.59 -7.31 6.37
CA ILE A 62 4.32 -6.12 5.56
C ILE A 62 5.51 -5.15 5.62
N VAL A 63 5.98 -4.84 6.82
CA VAL A 63 7.10 -3.93 7.05
C VAL A 63 8.39 -4.48 6.44
N ASP A 64 8.70 -5.75 6.64
CA ASP A 64 9.91 -6.38 6.08
C ASP A 64 9.88 -6.39 4.54
N THR A 65 8.71 -6.56 3.93
CA THR A 65 8.55 -6.43 2.48
C THR A 65 8.85 -5.01 2.02
N ALA A 66 8.29 -4.00 2.70
CA ALA A 66 8.57 -2.60 2.38
C ALA A 66 10.05 -2.25 2.53
N VAL A 67 10.71 -2.75 3.57
CA VAL A 67 12.17 -2.59 3.78
C VAL A 67 12.96 -3.18 2.60
N LYS A 68 12.60 -4.39 2.13
CA LYS A 68 13.25 -5.02 0.97
C LYS A 68 13.10 -4.18 -0.29
N VAL A 69 11.91 -3.62 -0.53
CA VAL A 69 11.65 -2.73 -1.67
C VAL A 69 12.55 -1.50 -1.59
N VAL A 70 12.62 -0.84 -0.43
CA VAL A 70 13.49 0.34 -0.26
C VAL A 70 14.96 -0.02 -0.43
N ALA A 71 15.42 -1.16 0.11
CA ALA A 71 16.80 -1.62 -0.04
C ALA A 71 17.18 -1.92 -1.50
N SER A 72 16.22 -2.30 -2.35
CA SER A 72 16.43 -2.48 -3.79
C SER A 72 16.37 -1.16 -4.59
N GLY A 73 16.12 -0.04 -3.92
CA GLY A 73 16.01 1.30 -4.53
C GLY A 73 14.60 1.62 -5.05
N GLY A 74 13.59 0.83 -4.68
CA GLY A 74 12.18 1.12 -4.93
C GLY A 74 11.59 2.08 -3.90
N VAL A 75 10.40 2.60 -4.21
CA VAL A 75 9.63 3.50 -3.34
C VAL A 75 8.23 2.89 -3.12
N PRO A 76 8.03 2.13 -2.02
CA PRO A 76 6.77 1.45 -1.78
C PRO A 76 5.66 2.40 -1.34
N LEU A 77 4.45 2.13 -1.84
CA LEU A 77 3.19 2.65 -1.33
C LEU A 77 2.46 1.55 -0.55
N LEU A 78 2.34 1.72 0.76
CA LEU A 78 1.57 0.83 1.63
C LEU A 78 0.14 1.39 1.76
N VAL A 79 -0.86 0.60 1.38
CA VAL A 79 -2.26 1.03 1.41
C VAL A 79 -3.07 0.19 2.38
N THR A 80 -3.73 0.86 3.32
CA THR A 80 -4.64 0.23 4.28
C THR A 80 -5.99 0.96 4.33
N ARG A 81 -6.95 0.41 5.05
CA ARG A 81 -8.31 0.99 5.19
C ARG A 81 -8.53 1.70 6.53
N ARG A 82 -7.72 1.39 7.55
CA ARG A 82 -7.87 1.90 8.92
C ARG A 82 -6.74 2.89 9.23
N VAL A 83 -7.12 3.98 9.86
CA VAL A 83 -6.16 5.02 10.29
C VAL A 83 -5.15 4.45 11.30
N ASP A 84 -5.63 3.66 12.25
CA ASP A 84 -4.78 3.05 13.29
C ASP A 84 -3.77 2.09 12.66
N HIS A 85 -4.20 1.26 11.72
CA HIS A 85 -3.30 0.38 10.97
C HIS A 85 -2.24 1.17 10.21
N ALA A 86 -2.62 2.27 9.55
CA ALA A 86 -1.65 3.13 8.87
C ALA A 86 -0.62 3.72 9.85
N ARG A 87 -1.04 4.13 11.04
CA ARG A 87 -0.13 4.63 12.09
C ARG A 87 0.82 3.55 12.59
N ILE A 88 0.33 2.33 12.84
CA ILE A 88 1.14 1.18 13.26
C ILE A 88 2.19 0.86 12.20
N LEU A 89 1.80 0.74 10.93
CA LEU A 89 2.72 0.46 9.83
C LEU A 89 3.75 1.58 9.64
N HIS A 90 3.31 2.84 9.70
CA HIS A 90 4.20 3.98 9.61
C HIS A 90 5.25 3.98 10.73
N GLN A 91 4.83 3.81 12.00
CA GLN A 91 5.72 3.76 13.12
C GLN A 91 6.78 2.66 12.95
N ARG A 92 6.33 1.42 12.74
CA ARG A 92 7.23 0.26 12.60
C ARG A 92 8.18 0.38 11.41
N LEU A 93 7.73 0.94 10.30
CA LEU A 93 8.57 1.14 9.12
C LEU A 93 9.58 2.27 9.37
N SER A 94 9.19 3.36 10.06
CA SER A 94 10.06 4.48 10.41
C SER A 94 11.20 4.10 11.36
N GLU A 95 11.03 3.04 12.15
CA GLU A 95 12.09 2.46 12.99
C GLU A 95 13.21 1.79 12.16
N LYS A 96 12.90 1.37 10.92
CA LYS A 96 13.82 0.64 10.04
C LYS A 96 14.30 1.44 8.84
N VAL A 97 13.51 2.42 8.41
CA VAL A 97 13.76 3.21 7.18
C VAL A 97 13.51 4.68 7.47
N SER A 98 14.45 5.54 7.10
CA SER A 98 14.27 6.99 7.18
C SER A 98 13.42 7.53 6.02
N GLY A 99 12.74 8.66 6.22
CA GLY A 99 11.98 9.33 5.15
C GLY A 99 10.60 8.72 4.86
N VAL A 100 10.08 7.86 5.73
CA VAL A 100 8.72 7.30 5.58
C VAL A 100 7.69 8.41 5.79
N GLN A 101 6.76 8.54 4.86
CA GLN A 101 5.67 9.52 4.93
C GLN A 101 4.35 8.84 5.31
N LEU A 102 3.49 9.59 6.00
CA LEU A 102 2.15 9.13 6.40
C LEU A 102 1.09 10.06 5.80
N MET A 103 0.14 9.51 5.04
CA MET A 103 -0.94 10.26 4.42
C MET A 103 -2.30 9.76 4.91
N LEU A 104 -2.91 10.52 5.79
CA LEU A 104 -4.27 10.30 6.30
C LEU A 104 -5.19 11.42 5.81
N GLY A 105 -6.50 11.30 6.10
CA GLY A 105 -7.46 12.34 5.73
C GLY A 105 -7.24 13.67 6.48
N PRO A 106 -7.79 14.77 5.98
CA PRO A 106 -7.54 16.13 6.49
C PRO A 106 -8.02 16.37 7.94
N THR A 107 -8.86 15.49 8.46
CA THR A 107 -9.35 15.53 9.85
C THR A 107 -8.35 14.94 10.86
N ASN A 108 -7.25 14.38 10.41
CA ASN A 108 -6.25 13.77 11.28
C ASN A 108 -5.18 14.80 11.64
N SER A 109 -5.12 15.19 12.90
CA SER A 109 -4.10 16.11 13.43
C SER A 109 -2.69 15.48 13.45
N GLY A 110 -1.68 16.31 13.35
CA GLY A 110 -0.27 15.90 13.45
C GLY A 110 0.29 15.24 12.18
N ILE A 111 -0.36 15.44 11.04
CA ILE A 111 0.08 14.91 9.75
C ILE A 111 0.41 16.07 8.82
N ASP A 112 1.53 15.92 8.11
CA ASP A 112 1.93 16.91 7.13
C ASP A 112 0.89 17.08 6.02
N PRO A 113 0.64 18.31 5.56
CA PRO A 113 -0.19 18.57 4.39
C PRO A 113 0.32 17.76 3.18
N VAL A 114 -0.61 17.33 2.33
CA VAL A 114 -0.29 16.54 1.12
C VAL A 114 0.79 17.22 0.26
N GLY A 115 0.76 18.57 0.18
CA GLY A 115 1.77 19.33 -0.56
C GLY A 115 3.19 19.13 -0.04
N ILE A 116 3.38 19.16 1.29
CA ILE A 116 4.69 18.93 1.92
C ILE A 116 5.17 17.49 1.66
N ILE A 117 4.28 16.51 1.78
CA ILE A 117 4.61 15.12 1.47
C ILE A 117 5.06 14.98 0.01
N MET A 118 4.34 15.62 -0.93
CA MET A 118 4.69 15.61 -2.35
C MET A 118 6.05 16.24 -2.62
N ASP A 119 6.38 17.34 -1.95
CA ASP A 119 7.67 18.02 -2.13
C ASP A 119 8.82 17.17 -1.59
N ARG A 120 8.63 16.45 -0.48
CA ARG A 120 9.63 15.50 0.03
C ARG A 120 9.91 14.36 -0.97
N PHE A 121 8.90 13.88 -1.68
CA PHE A 121 9.13 12.90 -2.76
C PHE A 121 9.87 13.52 -3.95
N ARG A 122 9.57 14.75 -4.34
CA ARG A 122 10.28 15.45 -5.43
C ARG A 122 11.74 15.72 -5.12
N THR A 123 12.06 16.01 -3.87
CA THR A 123 13.43 16.30 -3.39
C THR A 123 14.21 15.05 -2.99
N GLY A 124 13.61 13.86 -3.11
CA GLY A 124 14.26 12.60 -2.72
C GLY A 124 14.39 12.40 -1.20
N GLN A 125 13.72 13.21 -0.40
CA GLN A 125 13.71 13.09 1.06
C GLN A 125 12.73 12.03 1.57
N ALA A 126 11.77 11.62 0.76
CA ALA A 126 10.81 10.57 1.08
C ALA A 126 11.18 9.26 0.37
N THR A 127 11.16 8.17 1.13
CA THR A 127 11.57 6.82 0.68
C THR A 127 10.41 5.82 0.63
N ALA A 128 9.34 6.06 1.35
CA ALA A 128 8.14 5.23 1.38
C ALA A 128 6.90 6.06 1.74
N LEU A 129 5.73 5.58 1.35
CA LEU A 129 4.45 6.20 1.71
C LEU A 129 3.51 5.17 2.33
N VAL A 130 2.98 5.48 3.51
CA VAL A 130 1.85 4.77 4.10
C VAL A 130 0.61 5.65 3.97
N ALA A 131 -0.45 5.11 3.39
CA ALA A 131 -1.67 5.88 3.15
C ALA A 131 -2.94 5.07 3.42
N ILE A 132 -4.04 5.76 3.76
CA ILE A 132 -5.35 5.14 3.74
C ILE A 132 -5.92 5.16 2.33
N PHE A 133 -6.68 4.13 1.98
CA PHE A 133 -7.26 3.92 0.65
C PHE A 133 -7.99 5.14 0.09
N GLN A 134 -8.76 5.84 0.95
CA GLN A 134 -9.53 7.03 0.56
C GLN A 134 -8.65 8.18 0.04
N MET A 135 -7.44 8.32 0.56
CA MET A 135 -6.49 9.34 0.09
C MET A 135 -5.92 8.99 -1.27
N CYS A 136 -5.72 7.70 -1.51
CA CYS A 136 -5.23 7.22 -2.80
C CYS A 136 -6.25 7.42 -3.94
N GLN A 137 -7.55 7.45 -3.64
CA GLN A 137 -8.60 7.69 -4.65
C GLN A 137 -8.68 9.16 -5.13
N LYS A 138 -8.34 10.12 -4.27
CA LYS A 138 -8.54 11.57 -4.51
C LYS A 138 -7.49 12.23 -5.43
N GLY A 139 -6.98 11.55 -6.44
CA GLY A 139 -6.13 12.20 -7.45
C GLY A 139 -4.66 12.35 -7.06
N MET A 140 -4.16 11.53 -6.13
CA MET A 140 -2.76 11.52 -5.74
C MET A 140 -1.85 11.20 -6.93
N ASN A 141 -0.93 12.10 -7.24
CA ASN A 141 0.09 11.92 -8.25
C ASN A 141 1.47 11.99 -7.60
N ILE A 142 2.04 10.84 -7.28
CA ILE A 142 3.39 10.72 -6.71
C ILE A 142 4.24 9.89 -7.66
N PRO A 143 4.94 10.54 -8.59
CA PRO A 143 5.68 9.84 -9.66
C PRO A 143 6.75 8.83 -9.18
N PRO A 144 7.47 9.06 -8.07
CA PRO A 144 8.53 8.14 -7.62
C PRO A 144 8.04 6.77 -7.14
N LEU A 145 6.74 6.60 -6.81
CA LEU A 145 6.23 5.31 -6.31
C LEU A 145 6.42 4.19 -7.33
N SER A 146 7.07 3.09 -6.91
CA SER A 146 7.41 1.95 -7.77
C SER A 146 6.62 0.69 -7.44
N ASP A 147 6.28 0.49 -6.17
CA ASP A 147 5.68 -0.74 -5.66
C ASP A 147 4.41 -0.44 -4.87
N LEU A 148 3.39 -1.29 -5.00
CA LEU A 148 2.15 -1.20 -4.25
C LEU A 148 2.01 -2.38 -3.30
N ILE A 149 1.89 -2.09 -2.01
CA ILE A 149 1.67 -3.07 -0.96
C ILE A 149 0.26 -2.88 -0.41
N ILE A 150 -0.64 -3.81 -0.73
CA ILE A 150 -2.01 -3.81 -0.23
C ILE A 150 -2.07 -4.46 1.14
N CYS A 151 -2.24 -3.64 2.17
CA CYS A 151 -2.18 -4.08 3.57
C CYS A 151 -3.55 -4.46 4.17
N ALA A 152 -4.64 -4.37 3.41
CA ALA A 152 -5.98 -4.72 3.86
C ALA A 152 -6.85 -5.16 2.68
N PRO A 153 -7.87 -6.01 2.87
CA PRO A 153 -8.77 -6.42 1.80
C PRO A 153 -9.42 -5.23 1.08
N VAL A 154 -9.45 -5.27 -0.25
CA VAL A 154 -10.05 -4.25 -1.11
C VAL A 154 -11.25 -4.87 -1.83
N LYS A 155 -12.44 -4.27 -1.68
CA LYS A 155 -13.70 -4.84 -2.18
C LYS A 155 -13.90 -4.76 -3.70
N ALA A 156 -13.19 -3.89 -4.41
CA ALA A 156 -13.45 -3.62 -5.81
C ALA A 156 -12.18 -3.73 -6.66
N HIS A 157 -12.23 -4.59 -7.66
CA HIS A 157 -11.16 -4.78 -8.64
C HIS A 157 -10.77 -3.46 -9.35
N GLU A 158 -11.75 -2.63 -9.69
CA GLU A 158 -11.53 -1.31 -10.30
C GLU A 158 -10.63 -0.39 -9.46
N ASN A 159 -10.75 -0.47 -8.14
CA ASN A 159 -9.93 0.31 -7.22
C ASN A 159 -8.46 -0.12 -7.23
N LEU A 160 -8.19 -1.40 -7.42
CA LEU A 160 -6.82 -1.94 -7.53
C LEU A 160 -6.18 -1.50 -8.83
N ILE A 161 -6.92 -1.55 -9.96
CA ILE A 161 -6.45 -1.09 -11.26
C ILE A 161 -6.10 0.40 -11.21
N GLN A 162 -6.95 1.21 -10.59
CA GLN A 162 -6.68 2.65 -10.44
C GLN A 162 -5.44 2.94 -9.59
N LEU A 163 -5.24 2.21 -8.49
CA LEU A 163 -4.04 2.33 -7.66
C LEU A 163 -2.79 1.91 -8.42
N ALA A 164 -2.82 0.76 -9.08
CA ALA A 164 -1.71 0.27 -9.89
C ALA A 164 -1.36 1.26 -11.02
N GLY A 165 -2.37 1.83 -11.69
CA GLY A 165 -2.19 2.85 -12.72
C GLY A 165 -1.47 4.12 -12.25
N ARG A 166 -1.59 4.47 -10.97
CA ARG A 166 -0.90 5.63 -10.39
C ARG A 166 0.59 5.40 -10.16
N ILE A 167 0.96 4.17 -9.80
CA ILE A 167 2.36 3.78 -9.58
C ILE A 167 3.13 3.72 -10.90
N ARG A 168 2.46 3.47 -12.02
CA ARG A 168 3.08 3.32 -13.34
C ARG A 168 3.45 4.63 -14.04
N ARG A 169 3.12 5.77 -13.49
CA ARG A 169 3.50 7.03 -14.11
C ARG A 169 5.02 7.14 -14.18
N SER A 170 5.53 7.37 -15.38
CA SER A 170 6.95 7.53 -15.63
C SER A 170 7.49 8.75 -14.89
N CYS A 171 8.63 8.57 -14.24
CA CYS A 171 9.40 9.65 -13.62
C CYS A 171 10.87 9.45 -14.00
N PRO A 172 11.62 10.52 -14.33
CA PRO A 172 13.06 10.41 -14.55
C PRO A 172 13.74 9.78 -13.34
N GLY A 173 14.53 8.72 -13.57
CA GLY A 173 15.25 7.99 -12.52
C GLY A 173 14.49 6.86 -11.83
N LYS A 174 13.23 6.62 -12.18
CA LYS A 174 12.46 5.48 -11.68
C LYS A 174 12.94 4.20 -12.37
N LYS A 175 13.36 3.21 -11.57
CA LYS A 175 13.62 1.87 -12.09
C LYS A 175 12.28 1.24 -12.53
N SER A 176 12.21 0.83 -13.77
CA SER A 176 11.11 0.03 -14.35
C SER A 176 11.24 -1.42 -13.93
#